data_ee3c79a57b8afa9da755c2fbc2a9aa09
#
_entry.id   ee3c79a57b8afa9da755c2fbc2a9aa09
#
_cell.length_a   1.000
_cell.length_b   1.000
_cell.length_c   1.000
_cell.angle_alpha   90.00
_cell.angle_beta   90.00
_cell.angle_gamma   90.00
#
_symmetry.space_group_name_H-M   'P 1'
#
loop_
_entity.id
_entity.type
_entity.pdbx_description
1 polymer ?
#
loop_
_entity_poly.entity_id
_entity_poly.type
_entity_poly.pdbx_seq_one_letter_code
_entity_poly.pdbx_strand_id
1 'polypeptide(L)'
;ETVVINEEVDVPINFSTKIIKGIAITRFPFTSASILPIFAVSSYYAGMGDGLFSVLNLVLAVLGVLLLHLSSNVFNDYFDVSDGTDEENNEYFQPGGAAISGGSRAIELGIITLERTKTVALSLLICSLLVASILFYNIFINTNSLINIQGGLIVGLIALFLGYFYTAKPIRLVSRRGLGEFAVFMAFGPLLTLGSGYAISIETINYLSSEFYMLLSLGVPFGFLTTNILFINQFPDSKSDAKTGKNHLVVTFGKKTSRWIYLLFLTLGFYSSFYLTDMLNTHENFNANIFMIGNGLLYLFGLSIFFKLYKNYEKRELVGSNINTIILQTLFSIFYIISLNLFLV
;
A
#
# COMPACT_ATOMS: atom_id res chain seq x y z
N GLU A 1 5.95 20.94 -27.09
CA GLU A 1 4.50 21.20 -26.94
C GLU A 1 3.87 19.97 -26.35
N THR A 2 3.45 20.06 -25.09
CA THR A 2 2.73 18.99 -24.38
C THR A 2 1.34 18.89 -24.98
N VAL A 3 1.05 17.84 -25.71
CA VAL A 3 -0.32 17.54 -26.16
C VAL A 3 -1.11 17.03 -24.95
N VAL A 4 -1.70 17.96 -24.22
CA VAL A 4 -2.71 17.60 -23.21
C VAL A 4 -3.95 17.16 -23.97
N ILE A 5 -4.26 15.86 -23.96
CA ILE A 5 -5.50 15.34 -24.54
C ILE A 5 -6.64 15.83 -23.66
N ASN A 6 -7.32 16.90 -24.08
CA ASN A 6 -8.44 17.50 -23.36
C ASN A 6 -9.80 16.89 -23.73
N GLU A 7 -9.83 15.87 -24.58
CA GLU A 7 -11.06 15.21 -25.03
C GLU A 7 -11.14 13.78 -24.49
N GLU A 8 -12.28 13.44 -23.90
CA GLU A 8 -12.57 12.06 -23.49
C GLU A 8 -13.00 11.24 -24.71
N VAL A 9 -12.50 10.01 -24.81
CA VAL A 9 -12.94 9.06 -25.83
C VAL A 9 -14.42 8.72 -25.58
N ASP A 10 -15.25 8.85 -26.62
CA ASP A 10 -16.68 8.51 -26.59
C ASP A 10 -16.85 6.99 -26.46
N VAL A 11 -16.94 6.51 -25.22
CA VAL A 11 -17.26 5.12 -24.91
C VAL A 11 -18.73 5.07 -24.46
N PRO A 12 -19.55 4.10 -24.93
CA PRO A 12 -20.94 3.98 -24.50
C PRO A 12 -21.07 3.96 -22.99
N ILE A 13 -21.78 4.94 -22.42
CA ILE A 13 -21.89 5.13 -20.98
C ILE A 13 -22.98 4.19 -20.44
N ASN A 14 -22.65 2.94 -20.15
CA ASN A 14 -23.47 2.09 -19.32
C ASN A 14 -22.89 1.96 -17.90
N PHE A 15 -23.63 1.35 -16.98
CA PHE A 15 -23.21 1.20 -15.57
C PHE A 15 -21.90 0.43 -15.42
N SER A 16 -21.72 -0.63 -16.21
CA SER A 16 -20.51 -1.46 -16.19
C SER A 16 -19.27 -0.71 -16.68
N THR A 17 -19.38 0.11 -17.73
CA THR A 17 -18.25 0.93 -18.21
C THR A 17 -17.84 2.00 -17.21
N LYS A 18 -18.79 2.57 -16.45
CA LYS A 18 -18.49 3.50 -15.36
C LYS A 18 -17.67 2.83 -14.25
N ILE A 19 -18.06 1.61 -13.85
CA ILE A 19 -17.31 0.84 -12.84
C ILE A 19 -15.90 0.51 -13.33
N ILE A 20 -15.77 -0.01 -14.55
CA ILE A 20 -14.48 -0.36 -15.14
C ILE A 20 -13.56 0.87 -15.24
N LYS A 21 -14.08 2.02 -15.67
CA LYS A 21 -13.37 3.30 -15.66
C LYS A 21 -12.91 3.68 -14.24
N GLY A 22 -13.80 3.58 -13.25
CA GLY A 22 -13.48 3.87 -11.85
C GLY A 22 -12.36 2.97 -11.32
N ILE A 23 -12.42 1.66 -11.57
CA ILE A 23 -11.40 0.68 -11.16
C ILE A 23 -10.05 1.01 -11.82
N ALA A 24 -10.04 1.34 -13.11
CA ALA A 24 -8.82 1.69 -13.84
C ALA A 24 -8.19 2.98 -13.32
N ILE A 25 -8.97 4.07 -13.21
CA ILE A 25 -8.50 5.39 -12.76
C ILE A 25 -7.93 5.34 -11.34
N THR A 26 -8.57 4.59 -10.44
CA THR A 26 -8.19 4.53 -9.02
C THR A 26 -7.15 3.45 -8.71
N ARG A 27 -6.81 2.61 -9.67
CA ARG A 27 -5.91 1.45 -9.46
C ARG A 27 -6.38 0.55 -8.32
N PHE A 28 -7.70 0.34 -8.24
CA PHE A 28 -8.37 -0.38 -7.16
C PHE A 28 -7.75 -1.73 -6.76
N PRO A 29 -7.23 -2.58 -7.69
CA PRO A 29 -6.61 -3.86 -7.32
C PRO A 29 -5.43 -3.75 -6.33
N PHE A 30 -4.76 -2.60 -6.25
CA PHE A 30 -3.66 -2.38 -5.31
C PHE A 30 -4.12 -2.07 -3.88
N THR A 31 -5.41 -1.84 -3.66
CA THR A 31 -5.94 -1.47 -2.33
C THR A 31 -5.89 -2.60 -1.31
N SER A 32 -5.71 -3.86 -1.74
CA SER A 32 -5.44 -4.98 -0.84
C SER A 32 -4.27 -4.70 0.10
N ALA A 33 -3.23 -4.02 -0.39
CA ALA A 33 -2.05 -3.65 0.40
C ALA A 33 -2.35 -2.70 1.57
N SER A 34 -3.44 -1.92 1.51
CA SER A 34 -3.84 -1.02 2.60
C SER A 34 -4.99 -1.57 3.44
N ILE A 35 -5.84 -2.41 2.88
CA ILE A 35 -7.02 -2.95 3.58
C ILE A 35 -6.65 -4.16 4.45
N LEU A 36 -5.88 -5.09 3.90
CA LEU A 36 -5.56 -6.34 4.60
C LEU A 36 -4.78 -6.15 5.91
N PRO A 37 -3.82 -5.21 6.03
CA PRO A 37 -3.17 -4.94 7.31
C PRO A 37 -4.13 -4.46 8.41
N ILE A 38 -5.21 -3.73 8.06
CA ILE A 38 -6.24 -3.32 9.02
C ILE A 38 -6.97 -4.56 9.58
N PHE A 39 -7.32 -5.50 8.69
CA PHE A 39 -7.90 -6.77 9.12
C PHE A 39 -6.94 -7.64 9.95
N ALA A 40 -5.63 -7.56 9.70
CA ALA A 40 -4.64 -8.22 10.53
C ALA A 40 -4.66 -7.67 11.97
N VAL A 41 -4.80 -6.36 12.16
CA VAL A 41 -4.94 -5.74 13.48
C VAL A 41 -6.25 -6.17 14.16
N SER A 42 -7.37 -6.20 13.42
CA SER A 42 -8.65 -6.68 13.99
C SER A 42 -8.58 -8.16 14.38
N SER A 43 -7.87 -8.99 13.60
CA SER A 43 -7.66 -10.41 13.89
C SER A 43 -6.74 -10.61 15.12
N TYR A 44 -5.74 -9.76 15.28
CA TYR A 44 -4.92 -9.73 16.50
C TYR A 44 -5.79 -9.47 17.73
N TYR A 45 -6.64 -8.44 17.70
CA TYR A 45 -7.54 -8.17 18.82
C TYR A 45 -8.57 -9.28 19.05
N ALA A 46 -9.13 -9.84 17.98
CA ALA A 46 -10.06 -10.97 18.10
C ALA A 46 -9.42 -12.22 18.74
N GLY A 47 -8.15 -12.47 18.40
CA GLY A 47 -7.37 -13.55 19.00
C GLY A 47 -6.94 -13.29 20.44
N MET A 48 -6.89 -12.03 20.88
CA MET A 48 -6.58 -11.67 22.27
C MET A 48 -7.78 -11.77 23.22
N GLY A 49 -9.00 -11.72 22.69
CA GLY A 49 -10.24 -11.86 23.46
C GLY A 49 -11.42 -11.14 22.84
N ASP A 50 -12.61 -11.50 23.34
CA ASP A 50 -13.85 -10.92 22.86
C ASP A 50 -14.00 -9.44 23.26
N GLY A 51 -14.50 -8.64 22.31
CA GLY A 51 -14.89 -7.26 22.57
C GLY A 51 -13.75 -6.26 22.71
N LEU A 52 -12.52 -6.60 22.34
CA LEU A 52 -11.36 -5.69 22.44
C LEU A 52 -11.29 -4.64 21.35
N PHE A 53 -12.13 -4.74 20.31
CA PHE A 53 -12.20 -3.75 19.23
C PHE A 53 -13.64 -3.46 18.79
N SER A 54 -13.84 -2.29 18.19
CA SER A 54 -15.13 -1.85 17.64
C SER A 54 -15.25 -2.23 16.16
N VAL A 55 -16.26 -3.05 15.83
CA VAL A 55 -16.58 -3.42 14.44
C VAL A 55 -16.98 -2.19 13.61
N LEU A 56 -17.73 -1.25 14.20
CA LEU A 56 -18.08 -0.01 13.51
C LEU A 56 -16.83 0.81 13.17
N ASN A 57 -15.90 0.95 14.12
CA ASN A 57 -14.65 1.66 13.89
C ASN A 57 -13.78 0.93 12.85
N LEU A 58 -13.79 -0.41 12.82
CA LEU A 58 -13.11 -1.20 11.78
C LEU A 58 -13.66 -0.84 10.39
N VAL A 59 -14.98 -0.82 10.23
CA VAL A 59 -15.62 -0.46 8.94
C VAL A 59 -15.25 0.98 8.53
N LEU A 60 -15.31 1.92 9.48
CA LEU A 60 -14.93 3.33 9.22
C LEU A 60 -13.43 3.47 8.88
N ALA A 61 -12.55 2.75 9.58
CA ALA A 61 -11.12 2.76 9.30
C ALA A 61 -10.81 2.19 7.91
N VAL A 62 -11.41 1.04 7.56
CA VAL A 62 -11.26 0.45 6.22
C VAL A 62 -11.75 1.41 5.14
N LEU A 63 -12.93 2.00 5.31
CA LEU A 63 -13.48 2.95 4.34
C LEU A 63 -12.62 4.21 4.22
N GLY A 64 -12.19 4.79 5.34
CA GLY A 64 -11.35 5.99 5.36
C GLY A 64 -9.99 5.76 4.69
N VAL A 65 -9.31 4.66 5.02
CA VAL A 65 -8.03 4.30 4.42
C VAL A 65 -8.18 3.94 2.94
N LEU A 66 -9.24 3.23 2.56
CA LEU A 66 -9.54 2.94 1.15
C LEU A 66 -9.66 4.23 0.35
N LEU A 67 -10.49 5.17 0.78
CA LEU A 67 -10.69 6.46 0.11
C LEU A 67 -9.39 7.27 0.02
N LEU A 68 -8.57 7.27 1.08
CA LEU A 68 -7.27 7.94 1.09
C LEU A 68 -6.31 7.28 0.09
N HIS A 69 -6.24 5.97 0.04
CA HIS A 69 -5.39 5.24 -0.90
C HIS A 69 -5.80 5.50 -2.36
N LEU A 70 -7.11 5.43 -2.66
CA LEU A 70 -7.63 5.76 -3.99
C LEU A 70 -7.31 7.21 -4.37
N SER A 71 -7.48 8.16 -3.44
CA SER A 71 -7.10 9.57 -3.64
C SER A 71 -5.63 9.70 -3.98
N SER A 72 -4.74 9.05 -3.21
CA SER A 72 -3.29 9.09 -3.43
C SER A 72 -2.91 8.54 -4.81
N ASN A 73 -3.53 7.44 -5.24
CA ASN A 73 -3.30 6.87 -6.57
C ASN A 73 -3.69 7.84 -7.68
N VAL A 74 -4.85 8.50 -7.56
CA VAL A 74 -5.33 9.47 -8.55
C VAL A 74 -4.47 10.75 -8.54
N PHE A 75 -4.01 11.21 -7.36
CA PHE A 75 -3.05 12.32 -7.28
C PHE A 75 -1.71 11.97 -7.93
N ASN A 76 -1.20 10.75 -7.74
CA ASN A 76 0.04 10.31 -8.38
C ASN A 76 -0.07 10.40 -9.90
N ASP A 77 -1.16 9.89 -10.49
CA ASP A 77 -1.39 10.00 -11.94
C ASP A 77 -1.52 11.46 -12.39
N TYR A 78 -2.22 12.31 -11.63
CA TYR A 78 -2.33 13.74 -11.92
C TYR A 78 -0.95 14.42 -11.97
N PHE A 79 -0.10 14.19 -10.95
CA PHE A 79 1.22 14.81 -10.89
C PHE A 79 2.18 14.23 -11.93
N ASP A 80 2.12 12.94 -12.21
CA ASP A 80 2.99 12.31 -13.21
C ASP A 80 2.71 12.83 -14.61
N VAL A 81 1.45 13.03 -14.99
CA VAL A 81 1.09 13.66 -16.25
C VAL A 81 1.45 15.14 -16.26
N SER A 82 1.15 15.90 -15.20
CA SER A 82 1.47 17.32 -15.13
C SER A 82 2.98 17.60 -15.15
N ASP A 83 3.80 16.65 -14.71
CA ASP A 83 5.26 16.72 -14.73
C ASP A 83 5.89 16.10 -16.00
N GLY A 84 5.09 15.55 -16.92
CA GLY A 84 5.54 14.93 -18.18
C GLY A 84 6.23 13.56 -18.01
N THR A 85 6.09 12.91 -16.86
CA THR A 85 6.78 11.64 -16.56
C THR A 85 6.27 10.50 -17.44
N ASP A 86 4.97 10.46 -17.72
CA ASP A 86 4.33 9.36 -18.45
C ASP A 86 4.51 9.45 -19.96
N GLU A 87 4.77 10.64 -20.52
CA GLU A 87 5.01 10.84 -21.97
C GLU A 87 6.27 10.12 -22.47
N GLU A 88 7.25 9.89 -21.62
CA GLU A 88 8.53 9.27 -21.93
C GLU A 88 8.53 7.73 -21.88
N ASN A 89 7.44 7.11 -21.38
CA ASN A 89 7.39 5.66 -21.08
C ASN A 89 6.76 4.84 -22.22
N ASN A 90 7.42 4.77 -23.38
CA ASN A 90 6.93 4.03 -24.56
C ASN A 90 7.49 2.59 -24.69
N GLU A 91 8.47 2.18 -23.86
CA GLU A 91 9.20 0.93 -24.09
C GLU A 91 8.33 -0.33 -23.83
N TYR A 92 7.31 -0.25 -22.97
CA TYR A 92 6.47 -1.42 -22.57
C TYR A 92 5.03 -1.34 -23.08
N PHE A 93 4.70 -0.29 -23.87
CA PHE A 93 3.38 -0.11 -24.45
C PHE A 93 3.27 -0.83 -25.80
N GLN A 94 2.47 -1.91 -25.81
CA GLN A 94 1.90 -2.43 -27.05
C GLN A 94 0.37 -2.35 -26.97
N PRO A 95 -0.31 -2.08 -28.10
CA PRO A 95 -1.77 -2.08 -28.15
C PRO A 95 -2.33 -3.42 -27.60
N GLY A 96 -3.18 -3.35 -26.57
CA GLY A 96 -3.82 -4.53 -25.95
C GLY A 96 -3.12 -5.12 -24.73
N GLY A 97 -1.99 -4.58 -24.27
CA GLY A 97 -1.34 -5.01 -23.03
C GLY A 97 -1.83 -4.22 -21.82
N ALA A 98 -2.28 -4.88 -20.74
CA ALA A 98 -2.54 -4.23 -19.46
C ALA A 98 -1.23 -3.62 -18.94
N ALA A 99 -1.20 -2.31 -18.75
CA ALA A 99 -0.08 -1.63 -18.13
C ALA A 99 -0.11 -1.92 -16.63
N ILE A 100 0.88 -2.63 -16.11
CA ILE A 100 1.06 -2.87 -14.68
C ILE A 100 1.97 -1.80 -14.08
N SER A 101 2.73 -1.10 -14.91
CA SER A 101 3.64 -0.01 -14.57
C SER A 101 3.27 1.29 -15.31
N GLY A 102 3.75 2.44 -14.82
CA GLY A 102 3.52 3.75 -15.46
C GLY A 102 2.16 4.38 -15.13
N GLY A 103 1.63 4.17 -13.94
CA GLY A 103 0.36 4.76 -13.53
C GLY A 103 -0.88 4.04 -14.11
N SER A 104 -2.06 4.66 -14.01
CA SER A 104 -3.28 4.13 -14.63
C SER A 104 -3.33 4.39 -16.12
N ARG A 105 -2.57 5.38 -16.60
CA ARG A 105 -2.61 5.93 -17.95
C ARG A 105 -3.99 6.36 -18.45
N ALA A 106 -4.91 6.57 -17.52
CA ALA A 106 -6.27 6.92 -17.83
C ALA A 106 -6.39 8.29 -18.55
N ILE A 107 -5.47 9.20 -18.25
CA ILE A 107 -5.43 10.53 -18.85
C ILE A 107 -4.91 10.44 -20.30
N GLU A 108 -3.80 9.74 -20.52
CA GLU A 108 -3.18 9.57 -21.86
C GLU A 108 -4.07 8.77 -22.81
N LEU A 109 -4.85 7.82 -22.26
CA LEU A 109 -5.84 7.05 -23.03
C LEU A 109 -7.15 7.82 -23.28
N GLY A 110 -7.27 9.07 -22.79
CA GLY A 110 -8.49 9.87 -22.93
C GLY A 110 -9.69 9.35 -22.15
N ILE A 111 -9.46 8.51 -21.13
CA ILE A 111 -10.53 7.97 -20.27
C ILE A 111 -11.08 9.05 -19.33
N ILE A 112 -10.20 9.96 -18.90
CA ILE A 112 -10.50 11.10 -18.02
C ILE A 112 -9.60 12.29 -18.35
N THR A 113 -10.09 13.51 -18.22
CA THR A 113 -9.28 14.72 -18.38
C THR A 113 -8.42 15.00 -17.15
N LEU A 114 -7.31 15.75 -17.33
CA LEU A 114 -6.42 16.13 -16.22
C LEU A 114 -7.17 16.91 -15.13
N GLU A 115 -8.07 17.84 -15.48
CA GLU A 115 -8.87 18.59 -14.51
C GLU A 115 -9.84 17.71 -13.71
N ARG A 116 -10.51 16.78 -14.39
CA ARG A 116 -11.40 15.82 -13.72
C ARG A 116 -10.62 14.87 -12.83
N THR A 117 -9.43 14.46 -13.22
CA THR A 117 -8.54 13.63 -12.37
C THR A 117 -8.26 14.33 -11.06
N LYS A 118 -7.88 15.61 -11.07
CA LYS A 118 -7.69 16.44 -9.87
C LYS A 118 -8.96 16.51 -9.03
N THR A 119 -10.11 16.73 -9.67
CA THR A 119 -11.40 16.82 -8.98
C THR A 119 -11.76 15.51 -8.30
N VAL A 120 -11.56 14.36 -8.96
CA VAL A 120 -11.78 13.03 -8.38
C VAL A 120 -10.86 12.79 -7.19
N ALA A 121 -9.55 13.11 -7.31
CA ALA A 121 -8.60 12.97 -6.23
C ALA A 121 -9.01 13.79 -4.98
N LEU A 122 -9.38 15.06 -5.17
CA LEU A 122 -9.85 15.93 -4.08
C LEU A 122 -11.16 15.43 -3.46
N SER A 123 -12.11 14.96 -4.27
CA SER A 123 -13.38 14.43 -3.77
C SER A 123 -13.17 13.19 -2.89
N LEU A 124 -12.30 12.26 -3.31
CA LEU A 124 -11.93 11.08 -2.55
C LEU A 124 -11.23 11.47 -1.23
N LEU A 125 -10.35 12.48 -1.25
CA LEU A 125 -9.68 12.99 -0.06
C LEU A 125 -10.70 13.60 0.93
N ILE A 126 -11.62 14.44 0.45
CA ILE A 126 -12.64 15.04 1.28
C ILE A 126 -13.54 13.96 1.91
N CYS A 127 -13.97 12.98 1.12
CA CYS A 127 -14.74 11.83 1.64
C CYS A 127 -13.96 11.06 2.71
N SER A 128 -12.66 10.81 2.50
CA SER A 128 -11.80 10.17 3.51
C SER A 128 -11.75 10.97 4.82
N LEU A 129 -11.58 12.29 4.74
CA LEU A 129 -11.54 13.18 5.92
C LEU A 129 -12.89 13.22 6.65
N LEU A 130 -14.02 13.18 5.94
CA LEU A 130 -15.34 13.09 6.54
C LEU A 130 -15.52 11.76 7.30
N VAL A 131 -15.11 10.64 6.70
CA VAL A 131 -15.15 9.32 7.36
C VAL A 131 -14.24 9.31 8.59
N ALA A 132 -13.03 9.89 8.50
CA ALA A 132 -12.12 10.01 9.63
C ALA A 132 -12.72 10.85 10.76
N SER A 133 -13.43 11.94 10.43
CA SER A 133 -14.12 12.77 11.43
C SER A 133 -15.22 12.00 12.16
N ILE A 134 -16.00 11.20 11.45
CA ILE A 134 -17.01 10.30 12.05
C ILE A 134 -16.33 9.26 12.95
N LEU A 135 -15.23 8.67 12.49
CA LEU A 135 -14.45 7.69 13.26
C LEU A 135 -13.94 8.30 14.58
N PHE A 136 -13.30 9.47 14.53
CA PHE A 136 -12.79 10.13 15.73
C PHE A 136 -13.91 10.55 16.70
N TYR A 137 -15.04 11.01 16.17
CA TYR A 137 -16.21 11.27 16.98
C TYR A 137 -16.72 10.01 17.68
N ASN A 138 -16.77 8.87 16.96
CA ASN A 138 -17.20 7.60 17.54
C ASN A 138 -16.22 7.08 18.61
N ILE A 139 -14.90 7.25 18.42
CA ILE A 139 -13.90 6.94 19.45
C ILE A 139 -14.14 7.80 20.69
N PHE A 140 -14.39 9.11 20.51
CA PHE A 140 -14.63 10.04 21.61
C PHE A 140 -15.81 9.63 22.48
N ILE A 141 -16.97 9.32 21.87
CA ILE A 141 -18.18 9.01 22.62
C ILE A 141 -18.19 7.61 23.25
N ASN A 142 -17.50 6.63 22.65
CA ASN A 142 -17.56 5.23 23.11
C ASN A 142 -16.40 4.82 24.01
N THR A 143 -15.20 5.34 23.76
CA THR A 143 -14.00 4.97 24.54
C THR A 143 -13.51 6.09 25.46
N ASN A 144 -13.90 7.33 25.17
CA ASN A 144 -13.39 8.55 25.83
C ASN A 144 -11.85 8.62 25.87
N SER A 145 -11.17 7.91 24.99
CA SER A 145 -9.70 7.85 24.92
C SER A 145 -9.13 9.00 24.10
N LEU A 146 -8.74 10.07 24.75
CA LEU A 146 -8.05 11.19 24.10
C LEU A 146 -6.70 10.77 23.49
N ILE A 147 -6.02 9.79 24.09
CA ILE A 147 -4.74 9.27 23.59
C ILE A 147 -4.95 8.58 22.24
N ASN A 148 -5.97 7.74 22.09
CA ASN A 148 -6.27 7.08 20.82
C ASN A 148 -6.62 8.10 19.72
N ILE A 149 -7.39 9.14 20.06
CA ILE A 149 -7.70 10.22 19.12
C ILE A 149 -6.42 10.96 18.69
N GLN A 150 -5.57 11.35 19.63
CA GLN A 150 -4.32 12.04 19.34
C GLN A 150 -3.37 11.17 18.52
N GLY A 151 -3.18 9.90 18.90
CA GLY A 151 -2.34 8.94 18.18
C GLY A 151 -2.84 8.71 16.75
N GLY A 152 -4.15 8.50 16.58
CA GLY A 152 -4.79 8.36 15.28
C GLY A 152 -4.67 9.61 14.40
N LEU A 153 -4.83 10.82 14.99
CA LEU A 153 -4.62 12.09 14.28
C LEU A 153 -3.16 12.26 13.83
N ILE A 154 -2.19 11.98 14.70
CA ILE A 154 -0.76 12.07 14.36
C ILE A 154 -0.44 11.12 13.20
N VAL A 155 -0.83 9.85 13.30
CA VAL A 155 -0.61 8.86 12.24
C VAL A 155 -1.33 9.27 10.96
N GLY A 156 -2.57 9.73 11.04
CA GLY A 156 -3.36 10.21 9.90
C GLY A 156 -2.70 11.40 9.19
N LEU A 157 -2.20 12.38 9.94
CA LEU A 157 -1.48 13.53 9.37
C LEU A 157 -0.18 13.11 8.70
N ILE A 158 0.58 12.18 9.29
CA ILE A 158 1.78 11.62 8.66
C ILE A 158 1.41 10.88 7.37
N ALA A 159 0.35 10.05 7.39
CA ALA A 159 -0.11 9.33 6.21
C ALA A 159 -0.55 10.27 5.08
N LEU A 160 -1.29 11.35 5.40
CA LEU A 160 -1.66 12.41 4.46
C LEU A 160 -0.42 13.08 3.86
N PHE A 161 0.55 13.44 4.70
CA PHE A 161 1.81 14.02 4.26
C PHE A 161 2.57 13.09 3.30
N LEU A 162 2.75 11.84 3.70
CA LEU A 162 3.45 10.85 2.87
C LEU A 162 2.71 10.59 1.55
N GLY A 163 1.39 10.43 1.58
CA GLY A 163 0.57 10.18 0.39
C GLY A 163 0.58 11.35 -0.59
N TYR A 164 0.41 12.58 -0.13
CA TYR A 164 0.39 13.77 -0.99
C TYR A 164 1.79 14.10 -1.52
N PHE A 165 2.79 14.21 -0.64
CA PHE A 165 4.16 14.55 -1.02
C PHE A 165 4.97 13.39 -1.61
N TYR A 166 4.36 12.23 -1.78
CA TYR A 166 4.98 11.14 -2.51
C TYR A 166 5.38 11.57 -3.92
N THR A 167 4.47 12.21 -4.65
CA THR A 167 4.70 12.77 -5.99
C THR A 167 4.67 14.29 -6.07
N ALA A 168 3.95 14.97 -5.18
CA ALA A 168 3.78 16.42 -5.21
C ALA A 168 5.07 17.18 -4.91
N LYS A 169 5.33 18.25 -5.67
CA LYS A 169 6.39 19.23 -5.38
C LYS A 169 5.99 20.10 -4.16
N PRO A 170 6.96 20.65 -3.42
CA PRO A 170 8.42 20.63 -3.66
C PRO A 170 9.15 19.39 -3.12
N ILE A 171 8.50 18.54 -2.30
CA ILE A 171 9.20 17.44 -1.60
C ILE A 171 9.42 16.26 -2.56
N ARG A 172 8.37 15.74 -3.21
CA ARG A 172 8.42 14.67 -4.20
C ARG A 172 9.27 13.49 -3.73
N LEU A 173 8.81 12.79 -2.68
CA LEU A 173 9.58 11.72 -2.01
C LEU A 173 10.05 10.62 -2.97
N VAL A 174 9.24 10.27 -3.97
CA VAL A 174 9.59 9.28 -5.01
C VAL A 174 10.88 9.63 -5.77
N SER A 175 11.26 10.92 -5.80
CA SER A 175 12.47 11.42 -6.48
C SER A 175 13.71 11.47 -5.56
N ARG A 176 13.61 11.02 -4.32
CA ARG A 176 14.61 11.21 -3.26
C ARG A 176 15.29 9.91 -2.84
N ARG A 177 15.98 9.21 -3.74
CA ARG A 177 16.95 8.10 -3.50
C ARG A 177 16.61 7.22 -2.28
N GLY A 178 15.47 6.55 -2.29
CA GLY A 178 15.02 5.64 -1.22
C GLY A 178 13.99 6.23 -0.25
N LEU A 179 13.78 7.55 -0.22
CA LEU A 179 12.74 8.13 0.63
C LEU A 179 11.32 7.75 0.16
N GLY A 180 11.13 7.53 -1.15
CA GLY A 180 9.86 7.02 -1.69
C GLY A 180 9.56 5.61 -1.19
N GLU A 181 10.54 4.72 -1.27
CA GLU A 181 10.44 3.35 -0.78
C GLU A 181 10.22 3.31 0.74
N PHE A 182 10.95 4.15 1.49
CA PHE A 182 10.76 4.30 2.93
C PHE A 182 9.37 4.83 3.28
N ALA A 183 8.86 5.80 2.52
CA ALA A 183 7.50 6.35 2.71
C ALA A 183 6.43 5.27 2.51
N VAL A 184 6.57 4.43 1.49
CA VAL A 184 5.64 3.29 1.25
C VAL A 184 5.77 2.25 2.36
N PHE A 185 7.00 1.89 2.76
CA PHE A 185 7.22 0.99 3.90
C PHE A 185 6.49 1.46 5.16
N MET A 186 6.66 2.73 5.52
CA MET A 186 6.03 3.29 6.73
C MET A 186 4.52 3.38 6.58
N ALA A 187 4.02 3.89 5.44
CA ALA A 187 2.60 4.16 5.24
C ALA A 187 1.74 2.89 5.13
N PHE A 188 2.27 1.81 4.51
CA PHE A 188 1.56 0.54 4.32
C PHE A 188 1.93 -0.54 5.35
N GLY A 189 2.82 -0.24 6.25
CA GLY A 189 3.29 -1.13 7.30
C GLY A 189 3.06 -0.54 8.69
N PRO A 190 4.13 -0.14 9.39
CA PRO A 190 4.06 0.24 10.80
C PRO A 190 3.04 1.33 11.14
N LEU A 191 2.95 2.39 10.31
CA LEU A 191 1.97 3.46 10.57
C LEU A 191 0.54 2.99 10.33
N LEU A 192 0.30 2.15 9.32
CA LEU A 192 -1.04 1.65 9.03
C LEU A 192 -1.56 0.77 10.16
N THR A 193 -0.75 -0.16 10.66
CA THR A 193 -1.16 -1.06 11.75
C THR A 193 -1.30 -0.34 13.08
N LEU A 194 -0.40 0.61 13.39
CA LEU A 194 -0.52 1.44 14.58
C LEU A 194 -1.75 2.34 14.51
N GLY A 195 -1.98 3.02 13.38
CA GLY A 195 -3.17 3.85 13.16
C GLY A 195 -4.47 3.06 13.23
N SER A 196 -4.47 1.82 12.71
CA SER A 196 -5.59 0.89 12.82
C SER A 196 -5.86 0.51 14.28
N GLY A 197 -4.82 0.24 15.07
CA GLY A 197 -4.94 0.01 16.50
C GLY A 197 -5.62 1.17 17.21
N TYR A 198 -5.13 2.39 17.04
CA TYR A 198 -5.76 3.58 17.61
C TYR A 198 -7.21 3.79 17.17
N ALA A 199 -7.52 3.40 15.93
CA ALA A 199 -8.86 3.55 15.39
C ALA A 199 -9.87 2.56 15.95
N ILE A 200 -9.49 1.28 16.09
CA ILE A 200 -10.44 0.20 16.36
C ILE A 200 -10.43 -0.29 17.82
N SER A 201 -9.32 -0.13 18.57
CA SER A 201 -9.24 -0.56 19.96
C SER A 201 -10.25 0.18 20.84
N ILE A 202 -10.91 -0.56 21.74
CA ILE A 202 -11.75 0.02 22.79
C ILE A 202 -10.93 0.44 24.01
N GLU A 203 -9.71 -0.05 24.13
CA GLU A 203 -8.78 0.31 25.20
C GLU A 203 -7.84 1.42 24.76
N THR A 204 -7.29 2.15 25.74
CA THR A 204 -6.32 3.21 25.48
C THR A 204 -4.94 2.63 25.21
N ILE A 205 -4.42 2.89 24.01
CA ILE A 205 -3.07 2.50 23.62
C ILE A 205 -2.10 3.61 24.03
N ASN A 206 -1.39 3.43 25.12
CA ASN A 206 -0.41 4.41 25.60
C ASN A 206 0.82 4.43 24.69
N TYR A 207 1.38 5.63 24.49
CA TYR A 207 2.62 5.79 23.74
C TYR A 207 3.74 4.98 24.40
N LEU A 208 4.55 4.34 23.54
CA LEU A 208 5.70 3.52 23.95
C LEU A 208 5.34 2.32 24.86
N SER A 209 4.07 1.93 24.91
CA SER A 209 3.64 0.70 25.59
C SER A 209 4.03 -0.56 24.79
N SER A 210 3.93 -1.73 25.43
CA SER A 210 4.13 -3.01 24.73
C SER A 210 3.17 -3.18 23.56
N GLU A 211 1.92 -2.77 23.72
CA GLU A 211 0.91 -2.81 22.66
C GLU A 211 1.26 -1.86 21.50
N PHE A 212 1.71 -0.63 21.80
CA PHE A 212 2.19 0.30 20.78
C PHE A 212 3.30 -0.33 19.92
N TYR A 213 4.30 -0.96 20.55
CA TYR A 213 5.38 -1.64 19.81
C TYR A 213 4.90 -2.91 19.10
N MET A 214 3.95 -3.64 19.66
CA MET A 214 3.34 -4.80 19.00
C MET A 214 2.66 -4.37 17.70
N LEU A 215 1.83 -3.32 17.74
CA LEU A 215 1.13 -2.81 16.56
C LEU A 215 2.10 -2.31 15.47
N LEU A 216 3.18 -1.60 15.85
CA LEU A 216 4.23 -1.24 14.90
C LEU A 216 4.87 -2.47 14.28
N SER A 217 5.20 -3.47 15.10
CA SER A 217 5.88 -4.70 14.68
C SER A 217 5.02 -5.55 13.74
N LEU A 218 3.69 -5.63 14.01
CA LEU A 218 2.74 -6.30 13.12
C LEU A 218 2.76 -5.71 11.69
N GLY A 219 3.05 -4.42 11.57
CA GLY A 219 3.09 -3.73 10.28
C GLY A 219 4.38 -3.96 9.47
N VAL A 220 5.49 -4.28 10.12
CA VAL A 220 6.80 -4.34 9.44
C VAL A 220 6.81 -5.29 8.23
N PRO A 221 6.32 -6.54 8.32
CA PRO A 221 6.30 -7.44 7.16
C PRO A 221 5.41 -6.91 6.02
N PHE A 222 4.26 -6.31 6.33
CA PHE A 222 3.40 -5.68 5.32
C PHE A 222 4.12 -4.53 4.61
N GLY A 223 4.83 -3.70 5.36
CA GLY A 223 5.61 -2.59 4.83
C GLY A 223 6.63 -3.04 3.81
N PHE A 224 7.45 -4.05 4.13
CA PHE A 224 8.46 -4.58 3.21
C PHE A 224 7.86 -5.25 1.97
N LEU A 225 6.81 -6.07 2.14
CA LEU A 225 6.17 -6.75 1.01
C LEU A 225 5.45 -5.78 0.09
N THR A 226 4.79 -4.75 0.63
CA THR A 226 4.17 -3.68 -0.18
C THR A 226 5.24 -2.83 -0.87
N THR A 227 6.36 -2.53 -0.21
CA THR A 227 7.49 -1.86 -0.85
C THR A 227 8.05 -2.66 -2.01
N ASN A 228 8.09 -3.99 -1.93
CA ASN A 228 8.49 -4.84 -3.04
C ASN A 228 7.54 -4.77 -4.24
N ILE A 229 6.23 -4.55 -4.03
CA ILE A 229 5.28 -4.31 -5.13
C ILE A 229 5.64 -3.01 -5.87
N LEU A 230 5.88 -1.93 -5.12
CA LEU A 230 6.35 -0.68 -5.71
C LEU A 230 7.69 -0.90 -6.44
N PHE A 231 8.62 -1.54 -5.76
CA PHE A 231 10.00 -1.67 -6.21
C PHE A 231 10.15 -2.44 -7.52
N ILE A 232 9.40 -3.56 -7.68
CA ILE A 232 9.43 -4.33 -8.92
C ILE A 232 8.80 -3.56 -10.09
N ASN A 233 7.80 -2.69 -9.81
CA ASN A 233 7.17 -1.83 -10.82
C ASN A 233 8.12 -0.72 -11.32
N GLN A 234 9.11 -0.33 -10.52
CA GLN A 234 10.12 0.68 -10.92
C GLN A 234 11.13 0.15 -11.96
N PHE A 235 11.26 -1.17 -12.14
CA PHE A 235 12.21 -1.72 -13.11
C PHE A 235 11.88 -1.33 -14.55
N PRO A 236 10.65 -1.57 -15.08
CA PRO A 236 10.30 -1.13 -16.42
C PRO A 236 10.36 0.39 -16.59
N ASP A 237 9.97 1.15 -15.56
CA ASP A 237 9.84 2.61 -15.63
C ASP A 237 11.17 3.37 -15.47
N SER A 238 12.25 2.68 -15.07
CA SER A 238 13.51 3.30 -14.64
C SER A 238 14.17 4.24 -15.64
N LYS A 239 14.02 4.01 -16.96
CA LYS A 239 14.60 4.89 -17.99
C LYS A 239 13.81 6.19 -18.15
N SER A 240 12.48 6.12 -18.16
CA SER A 240 11.61 7.30 -18.23
C SER A 240 11.68 8.11 -16.94
N ASP A 241 11.67 7.43 -15.80
CA ASP A 241 11.79 8.05 -14.49
C ASP A 241 13.11 8.82 -14.31
N ALA A 242 14.22 8.26 -14.80
CA ALA A 242 15.52 8.94 -14.77
C ALA A 242 15.51 10.26 -15.55
N LYS A 243 14.85 10.32 -16.70
CA LYS A 243 14.76 11.53 -17.54
C LYS A 243 13.93 12.63 -16.87
N THR A 244 12.92 12.27 -16.10
CA THR A 244 12.03 13.21 -15.39
C THR A 244 12.46 13.49 -13.96
N GLY A 245 13.66 13.01 -13.56
CA GLY A 245 14.25 13.29 -12.26
C GLY A 245 13.64 12.48 -11.11
N LYS A 246 12.90 11.41 -11.38
CA LYS A 246 12.49 10.44 -10.36
C LYS A 246 13.66 9.52 -10.02
N ASN A 247 14.48 9.93 -9.07
CA ASN A 247 15.70 9.21 -8.67
C ASN A 247 15.42 8.19 -7.56
N HIS A 248 14.45 7.29 -7.75
CA HIS A 248 14.21 6.16 -6.86
C HIS A 248 15.38 5.15 -6.86
N LEU A 249 15.33 4.12 -6.01
CA LEU A 249 16.46 3.19 -5.81
C LEU A 249 16.87 2.46 -7.10
N VAL A 250 15.92 2.05 -7.96
CA VAL A 250 16.26 1.36 -9.21
C VAL A 250 16.98 2.28 -10.19
N VAL A 251 16.61 3.57 -10.27
CA VAL A 251 17.35 4.57 -11.06
C VAL A 251 18.73 4.80 -10.47
N THR A 252 18.82 4.89 -9.13
CA THR A 252 20.08 5.22 -8.42
C THR A 252 21.12 4.11 -8.52
N PHE A 253 20.73 2.84 -8.34
CA PHE A 253 21.65 1.71 -8.30
C PHE A 253 21.67 0.87 -9.59
N GLY A 254 20.75 1.16 -10.52
CA GLY A 254 20.57 0.37 -11.72
C GLY A 254 19.86 -0.97 -11.49
N LYS A 255 19.21 -1.49 -12.55
CA LYS A 255 18.40 -2.72 -12.48
C LYS A 255 19.19 -3.94 -11.98
N LYS A 256 20.47 -4.07 -12.39
CA LYS A 256 21.34 -5.20 -12.02
C LYS A 256 21.59 -5.29 -10.51
N THR A 257 21.80 -4.18 -9.85
CA THR A 257 21.99 -4.14 -8.38
C THR A 257 20.65 -4.25 -7.67
N SER A 258 19.62 -3.57 -8.19
CA SER A 258 18.32 -3.45 -7.55
C SER A 258 17.60 -4.79 -7.39
N ARG A 259 17.86 -5.82 -8.21
CA ARG A 259 17.30 -7.16 -7.98
C ARG A 259 17.71 -7.75 -6.62
N TRP A 260 18.91 -7.41 -6.10
CA TRP A 260 19.35 -7.83 -4.78
C TRP A 260 18.67 -7.03 -3.66
N ILE A 261 18.32 -5.76 -3.92
CA ILE A 261 17.52 -4.96 -2.99
C ILE A 261 16.10 -5.54 -2.86
N TYR A 262 15.52 -6.05 -3.98
CA TYR A 262 14.26 -6.79 -3.93
C TYR A 262 14.35 -8.01 -3.00
N LEU A 263 15.42 -8.80 -3.12
CA LEU A 263 15.66 -9.95 -2.24
C LEU A 263 15.85 -9.51 -0.79
N LEU A 264 16.56 -8.40 -0.55
CA LEU A 264 16.73 -7.86 0.80
C LEU A 264 15.39 -7.49 1.43
N PHE A 265 14.52 -6.77 0.73
CA PHE A 265 13.20 -6.41 1.24
C PHE A 265 12.31 -7.63 1.46
N LEU A 266 12.34 -8.60 0.54
CA LEU A 266 11.66 -9.88 0.70
C LEU A 266 12.12 -10.59 1.99
N THR A 267 13.42 -10.71 2.17
CA THR A 267 14.01 -11.39 3.33
C THR A 267 13.71 -10.66 4.64
N LEU A 268 13.82 -9.32 4.66
CA LEU A 268 13.49 -8.52 5.83
C LEU A 268 12.01 -8.62 6.20
N GLY A 269 11.11 -8.66 5.21
CA GLY A 269 9.68 -8.84 5.43
C GLY A 269 9.37 -10.18 6.12
N PHE A 270 9.91 -11.28 5.60
CA PHE A 270 9.71 -12.60 6.21
C PHE A 270 10.48 -12.75 7.53
N TYR A 271 11.69 -12.23 7.64
CA TYR A 271 12.46 -12.24 8.89
C TYR A 271 11.69 -11.52 10.03
N SER A 272 11.13 -10.35 9.74
CA SER A 272 10.31 -9.63 10.72
C SER A 272 9.05 -10.41 11.12
N SER A 273 8.43 -11.14 10.19
CA SER A 273 7.32 -12.03 10.49
C SER A 273 7.73 -13.23 11.36
N PHE A 274 8.91 -13.82 11.12
CA PHE A 274 9.46 -14.87 12.00
C PHE A 274 9.77 -14.34 13.40
N TYR A 275 10.33 -13.13 13.50
CA TYR A 275 10.60 -12.51 14.80
C TYR A 275 9.33 -12.27 15.62
N LEU A 276 8.22 -11.96 14.98
CA LEU A 276 6.91 -11.84 15.64
C LEU A 276 6.43 -13.16 16.27
N THR A 277 6.90 -14.31 15.79
CA THR A 277 6.59 -15.61 16.40
C THR A 277 6.98 -15.61 17.88
N ASP A 278 8.13 -15.06 18.24
CA ASP A 278 8.59 -14.99 19.63
C ASP A 278 7.71 -14.06 20.47
N MET A 279 7.28 -12.92 19.91
CA MET A 279 6.39 -11.98 20.58
C MET A 279 4.99 -12.55 20.80
N LEU A 280 4.48 -13.31 19.84
CA LEU A 280 3.14 -13.92 19.89
C LEU A 280 3.13 -15.23 20.68
N ASN A 281 4.26 -15.92 20.80
CA ASN A 281 4.38 -17.20 21.50
C ASN A 281 4.19 -17.10 23.03
N THR A 282 4.03 -15.89 23.55
CA THR A 282 3.61 -15.65 24.93
C THR A 282 2.12 -15.98 25.18
N HIS A 283 1.35 -16.16 24.11
CA HIS A 283 -0.05 -16.57 24.20
C HIS A 283 -0.17 -18.09 24.15
N GLU A 284 -0.87 -18.68 25.12
CA GLU A 284 -0.93 -20.13 25.36
C GLU A 284 -1.40 -20.95 24.15
N ASN A 285 -2.23 -20.39 23.31
CA ASN A 285 -2.84 -21.06 22.16
C ASN A 285 -2.12 -20.78 20.81
N PHE A 286 -1.12 -19.92 20.79
CA PHE A 286 -0.44 -19.58 19.53
C PHE A 286 0.36 -20.75 18.98
N ASN A 287 0.01 -21.24 17.78
CA ASN A 287 0.73 -22.34 17.14
C ASN A 287 1.91 -21.82 16.29
N ALA A 288 3.03 -21.57 16.97
CA ALA A 288 4.27 -21.08 16.36
C ALA A 288 4.73 -21.95 15.18
N ASN A 289 4.59 -23.27 15.25
CA ASN A 289 5.05 -24.18 14.20
C ASN A 289 4.26 -23.99 12.90
N ILE A 290 2.93 -23.91 12.96
CA ILE A 290 2.10 -23.69 11.77
C ILE A 290 2.40 -22.31 11.17
N PHE A 291 2.55 -21.28 12.02
CA PHE A 291 2.89 -19.95 11.59
C PHE A 291 4.26 -19.92 10.88
N MET A 292 5.28 -20.57 11.44
CA MET A 292 6.61 -20.65 10.84
C MET A 292 6.61 -21.43 9.54
N ILE A 293 5.92 -22.58 9.44
CA ILE A 293 5.82 -23.38 8.23
C ILE A 293 5.15 -22.58 7.10
N GLY A 294 4.02 -21.92 7.40
CA GLY A 294 3.30 -21.09 6.41
C GLY A 294 4.15 -19.93 5.89
N ASN A 295 4.83 -19.22 6.79
CA ASN A 295 5.79 -18.17 6.40
C ASN A 295 6.92 -18.75 5.54
N GLY A 296 7.46 -19.90 5.89
CA GLY A 296 8.51 -20.58 5.13
C GLY A 296 8.06 -20.91 3.69
N LEU A 297 6.86 -21.46 3.52
CA LEU A 297 6.30 -21.76 2.20
C LEU A 297 6.08 -20.49 1.35
N LEU A 298 5.56 -19.42 1.96
CA LEU A 298 5.38 -18.15 1.28
C LEU A 298 6.73 -17.50 0.93
N TYR A 299 7.73 -17.62 1.78
CA TYR A 299 9.08 -17.16 1.47
C TYR A 299 9.69 -17.91 0.29
N LEU A 300 9.52 -19.24 0.20
CA LEU A 300 9.93 -20.03 -0.96
C LEU A 300 9.23 -19.58 -2.24
N PHE A 301 7.94 -19.26 -2.18
CA PHE A 301 7.24 -18.64 -3.30
C PHE A 301 7.88 -17.29 -3.66
N GLY A 302 8.18 -16.44 -2.69
CA GLY A 302 8.90 -15.18 -2.89
C GLY A 302 10.26 -15.35 -3.55
N LEU A 303 11.04 -16.37 -3.13
CA LEU A 303 12.31 -16.72 -3.78
C LEU A 303 12.12 -17.15 -5.24
N SER A 304 11.04 -17.86 -5.56
CA SER A 304 10.74 -18.22 -6.95
C SER A 304 10.50 -16.98 -7.83
N ILE A 305 9.85 -15.94 -7.28
CA ILE A 305 9.66 -14.64 -7.95
C ILE A 305 11.01 -13.95 -8.13
N PHE A 306 11.83 -13.93 -7.08
CA PHE A 306 13.18 -13.35 -7.15
C PHE A 306 14.04 -14.03 -8.24
N PHE A 307 14.03 -15.35 -8.36
CA PHE A 307 14.79 -16.03 -9.40
C PHE A 307 14.31 -15.69 -10.82
N LYS A 308 13.00 -15.48 -11.01
CA LYS A 308 12.45 -14.99 -12.29
C LYS A 308 12.90 -13.56 -12.56
N LEU A 309 12.80 -12.67 -11.56
CA LEU A 309 13.30 -11.30 -11.64
C LEU A 309 14.81 -11.31 -11.95
N TYR A 310 15.59 -12.13 -11.25
CA TYR A 310 17.05 -12.23 -11.42
C TYR A 310 17.44 -12.54 -12.87
N LYS A 311 16.68 -13.39 -13.56
CA LYS A 311 16.94 -13.79 -14.96
C LYS A 311 16.39 -12.80 -15.97
N ASN A 312 15.29 -12.10 -15.66
CA ASN A 312 14.49 -11.37 -16.64
C ASN A 312 14.32 -9.88 -16.31
N TYR A 313 15.17 -9.30 -15.48
CA TYR A 313 15.01 -7.92 -14.98
C TYR A 313 15.06 -6.81 -16.07
N GLU A 314 15.50 -7.14 -17.29
CA GLU A 314 15.51 -6.23 -18.44
C GLU A 314 14.43 -6.58 -19.48
N LYS A 315 13.65 -7.64 -19.26
CA LYS A 315 12.75 -8.20 -20.25
C LYS A 315 11.29 -7.96 -19.91
N ARG A 316 10.43 -8.03 -20.93
CA ARG A 316 8.98 -7.92 -20.77
C ARG A 316 8.38 -9.04 -19.88
N GLU A 317 8.99 -10.20 -19.80
CA GLU A 317 8.60 -11.32 -18.92
C GLU A 317 8.59 -10.93 -17.42
N LEU A 318 9.16 -9.79 -17.07
CA LEU A 318 9.07 -9.20 -15.73
C LEU A 318 7.62 -8.95 -15.29
N VAL A 319 6.68 -8.70 -16.21
CA VAL A 319 5.26 -8.47 -15.90
C VAL A 319 4.65 -9.60 -15.06
N GLY A 320 4.99 -10.85 -15.34
CA GLY A 320 4.55 -11.99 -14.54
C GLY A 320 5.09 -11.96 -13.10
N SER A 321 6.29 -11.43 -12.90
CA SER A 321 6.89 -11.26 -11.57
C SER A 321 6.23 -10.13 -10.79
N ASN A 322 5.79 -9.06 -11.45
CA ASN A 322 5.03 -7.98 -10.83
C ASN A 322 3.71 -8.49 -10.27
N ILE A 323 2.95 -9.24 -11.08
CA ILE A 323 1.68 -9.85 -10.65
C ILE A 323 1.91 -10.80 -9.48
N ASN A 324 2.91 -11.68 -9.58
CA ASN A 324 3.21 -12.64 -8.53
C ASN A 324 3.66 -11.97 -7.22
N THR A 325 4.29 -10.79 -7.28
CA THR A 325 4.64 -10.01 -6.07
C THR A 325 3.39 -9.49 -5.36
N ILE A 326 2.37 -9.05 -6.12
CA ILE A 326 1.08 -8.65 -5.56
C ILE A 326 0.36 -9.85 -4.95
N ILE A 327 0.35 -10.99 -5.66
CA ILE A 327 -0.23 -12.24 -5.17
C ILE A 327 0.46 -12.70 -3.89
N LEU A 328 1.78 -12.65 -3.82
CA LEU A 328 2.55 -13.01 -2.63
C LEU A 328 2.14 -12.14 -1.42
N GLN A 329 2.09 -10.82 -1.58
CA GLN A 329 1.68 -9.90 -0.52
C GLN A 329 0.25 -10.19 -0.08
N THR A 330 -0.66 -10.46 -1.00
CA THR A 330 -2.06 -10.78 -0.68
C THR A 330 -2.19 -12.12 0.05
N LEU A 331 -1.52 -13.17 -0.42
CA LEU A 331 -1.50 -14.49 0.23
C LEU A 331 -0.87 -14.42 1.63
N PHE A 332 0.25 -13.70 1.75
CA PHE A 332 0.86 -13.44 3.05
C PHE A 332 -0.13 -12.77 4.01
N SER A 333 -0.80 -11.72 3.54
CA SER A 333 -1.76 -10.97 4.36
C SER A 333 -2.92 -11.85 4.83
N ILE A 334 -3.50 -12.65 3.93
CA ILE A 334 -4.59 -13.58 4.27
C ILE A 334 -4.11 -14.63 5.26
N PHE A 335 -2.95 -15.23 5.02
CA PHE A 335 -2.36 -16.21 5.95
C PHE A 335 -2.12 -15.58 7.33
N TYR A 336 -1.61 -14.36 7.37
CA TYR A 336 -1.34 -13.63 8.60
C TYR A 336 -2.63 -13.34 9.39
N ILE A 337 -3.69 -12.87 8.72
CA ILE A 337 -5.01 -12.64 9.30
C ILE A 337 -5.57 -13.92 9.91
N ILE A 338 -5.54 -15.03 9.15
CA ILE A 338 -6.02 -16.33 9.61
C ILE A 338 -5.21 -16.80 10.83
N SER A 339 -3.89 -16.68 10.77
CA SER A 339 -3.00 -17.12 11.83
C SER A 339 -3.23 -16.35 13.14
N LEU A 340 -3.40 -15.03 13.07
CA LEU A 340 -3.68 -14.20 14.25
C LEU A 340 -5.05 -14.50 14.86
N ASN A 341 -6.05 -14.82 14.03
CA ASN A 341 -7.39 -15.11 14.51
C ASN A 341 -7.52 -16.54 15.09
N LEU A 342 -7.00 -17.55 14.39
CA LEU A 342 -7.21 -18.96 14.77
C LEU A 342 -6.18 -19.49 15.77
N PHE A 343 -4.99 -18.89 15.84
CA PHE A 343 -3.89 -19.43 16.64
C PHE A 343 -3.62 -18.65 17.92
N LEU A 344 -4.29 -17.52 18.11
CA LEU A 344 -4.28 -16.78 19.39
C LEU A 344 -5.45 -17.18 20.30
N VAL A 345 -6.53 -17.76 19.74
CA VAL A 345 -7.72 -18.22 20.48
C VAL A 345 -7.45 -19.62 21.14
#